data_916bab290ebdafdfff65426bd3d3bf58
#
_entry.id   916bab290ebdafdfff65426bd3d3bf58
#
_cell.length_a   1.000
_cell.length_b   1.000
_cell.length_c   1.000
_cell.angle_alpha   90.00
_cell.angle_beta   90.00
_cell.angle_gamma   90.00
#
_symmetry.space_group_name_H-M   'P 1'
#
loop_
_entity.id
_entity.type
_entity.pdbx_description
1 polymer ?
#
loop_
_entity_poly.entity_id
_entity_poly.type
_entity_poly.pdbx_seq_one_letter_code
_entity_poly.pdbx_strand_id
1 'polypeptide(L)'
;YDTVHSHRDWLPPNLGVQEPVVKPRGIDDVPIVALTLWTKDPGRSAFDLQQVARAVEIELKRIKGTRDGSTIGGPDHAIRVLMDAERMNAYGVTPQELAGALKVSNALQSSGSLTAGNREVLVQTGTYLESASDVKQLVVAVREGKPVFMNDVATVEDGPDQPRTYAWFGSKEGELPAVTMQISKQPGVNAADVATAAVDRIASLKNAVIPEGVEVTVTRNYGESATEKAQKLIGKLIFATAFVVLLVFFALGKREAVIVGVAVTLTLAATLFASWAWGFTLNRVSLFALIFSIGILVDDAIVVVENIHRWQGLHPEKSLLEIIPGAVDEVGGPTILATLTVIAALLPMAFVSGLMGPYMSPIPINSSMGMAISLAVAFVVTPWLAAKLIKPHDSAQGALQASKLDATLDTTFRKLLTPFLDPLKGGAARVKLAIAVVLLILGSVSLAYFQLVVLKMLPFDNKSEFQVILDMPIGTPLEETARVLREIGGELAQVDDVVNYQAYAGTASPINFNGLVRQYYLRAAPE
;
A
#
# COMPACT_ATOMS: atom_id res chain seq x y z
N TYR A 1 -13.47 -15.10 -17.60
CA TYR A 1 -12.69 -15.69 -18.70
C TYR A 1 -13.59 -16.50 -19.64
N ASP A 2 -14.35 -17.45 -19.14
CA ASP A 2 -15.22 -18.33 -19.95
C ASP A 2 -16.21 -17.53 -20.80
N THR A 3 -16.84 -16.49 -20.24
CA THR A 3 -17.77 -15.61 -20.97
C THR A 3 -17.11 -14.90 -22.16
N VAL A 4 -15.87 -14.45 -22.00
CA VAL A 4 -15.13 -13.77 -23.08
C VAL A 4 -14.72 -14.78 -24.16
N HIS A 5 -14.27 -15.98 -23.74
CA HIS A 5 -13.87 -17.03 -24.68
C HIS A 5 -15.05 -17.64 -25.45
N SER A 6 -16.20 -17.80 -24.78
CA SER A 6 -17.39 -18.37 -25.42
C SER A 6 -18.12 -17.45 -26.40
N HIS A 7 -17.78 -16.14 -26.36
CA HIS A 7 -18.43 -15.12 -27.18
C HIS A 7 -17.44 -14.33 -28.05
N ARG A 8 -16.41 -15.00 -28.56
CA ARG A 8 -15.44 -14.40 -29.51
C ARG A 8 -16.07 -13.90 -30.82
N ASP A 9 -17.21 -14.45 -31.19
CA ASP A 9 -18.05 -14.07 -32.31
C ASP A 9 -18.68 -12.67 -32.17
N TRP A 10 -18.65 -12.06 -30.98
CA TRP A 10 -19.06 -10.68 -30.78
C TRP A 10 -18.15 -9.66 -31.47
N LEU A 11 -16.90 -10.05 -31.73
CA LEU A 11 -15.93 -9.16 -32.36
C LEU A 11 -16.10 -9.18 -33.89
N PRO A 12 -16.52 -8.07 -34.51
CA PRO A 12 -16.63 -8.02 -35.96
C PRO A 12 -15.26 -8.21 -36.63
N PRO A 13 -15.11 -9.22 -37.49
CA PRO A 13 -13.78 -9.60 -38.04
C PRO A 13 -13.13 -8.53 -38.92
N ASN A 14 -13.91 -7.56 -39.40
CA ASN A 14 -13.42 -6.56 -40.38
C ASN A 14 -13.12 -5.18 -39.76
N LEU A 15 -13.29 -5.00 -38.43
CA LEU A 15 -13.07 -3.73 -37.76
C LEU A 15 -11.70 -3.59 -37.10
N GLY A 16 -10.83 -4.60 -37.20
CA GLY A 16 -9.50 -4.59 -36.56
C GLY A 16 -9.55 -4.56 -35.04
N VAL A 17 -10.67 -4.97 -34.45
CA VAL A 17 -10.83 -5.04 -32.99
C VAL A 17 -9.95 -6.15 -32.46
N GLN A 18 -9.09 -5.83 -31.49
CA GLN A 18 -8.24 -6.81 -30.81
C GLN A 18 -9.05 -7.66 -29.84
N GLU A 19 -8.57 -8.87 -29.56
CA GLU A 19 -9.18 -9.72 -28.53
C GLU A 19 -9.18 -9.01 -27.17
N PRO A 20 -10.30 -9.10 -26.42
CA PRO A 20 -10.40 -8.49 -25.10
C PRO A 20 -9.44 -9.17 -24.12
N VAL A 21 -8.68 -8.37 -23.40
CA VAL A 21 -7.76 -8.84 -22.35
C VAL A 21 -8.40 -8.64 -20.98
N VAL A 22 -8.62 -9.73 -20.25
CA VAL A 22 -9.08 -9.69 -18.86
C VAL A 22 -7.88 -9.73 -17.94
N LYS A 23 -7.53 -8.58 -17.36
CA LYS A 23 -6.42 -8.46 -16.40
C LYS A 23 -6.96 -7.96 -15.06
N PRO A 24 -7.15 -8.85 -14.07
CA PRO A 24 -7.57 -8.41 -12.73
C PRO A 24 -6.48 -7.54 -12.11
N ARG A 25 -6.87 -6.40 -11.57
CA ARG A 25 -5.99 -5.46 -10.85
C ARG A 25 -6.28 -5.53 -9.36
N GLY A 26 -5.23 -5.61 -8.56
CA GLY A 26 -5.30 -5.64 -7.10
C GLY A 26 -4.37 -4.64 -6.45
N ILE A 27 -4.35 -4.62 -5.12
CA ILE A 27 -3.49 -3.71 -4.34
C ILE A 27 -2.00 -3.95 -4.60
N ASP A 28 -1.62 -5.20 -4.92
CA ASP A 28 -0.24 -5.57 -5.22
C ASP A 28 0.24 -5.11 -6.62
N ASP A 29 -0.68 -4.60 -7.45
CA ASP A 29 -0.32 -3.95 -8.72
C ASP A 29 0.06 -2.47 -8.54
N VAL A 30 -0.20 -1.88 -7.37
CA VAL A 30 0.19 -0.50 -7.06
C VAL A 30 1.71 -0.44 -6.91
N PRO A 31 2.40 0.41 -7.71
CA PRO A 31 3.84 0.57 -7.58
C PRO A 31 4.24 1.11 -6.22
N ILE A 32 5.17 0.42 -5.58
CA ILE A 32 5.74 0.81 -4.28
C ILE A 32 6.90 1.80 -4.43
N VAL A 33 7.58 1.75 -5.56
CA VAL A 33 8.67 2.66 -5.91
C VAL A 33 8.42 3.24 -7.31
N ALA A 34 8.60 4.53 -7.46
CA ALA A 34 8.70 5.22 -8.74
C ALA A 34 10.02 5.99 -8.79
N LEU A 35 10.72 5.81 -9.90
CA LEU A 35 12.04 6.36 -10.17
C LEU A 35 11.96 7.16 -11.46
N THR A 36 12.18 8.46 -11.39
CA THR A 36 12.10 9.33 -12.56
C THR A 36 13.50 9.69 -13.05
N LEU A 37 13.82 9.28 -14.29
CA LEU A 37 15.02 9.67 -14.99
C LEU A 37 14.76 10.98 -15.72
N TRP A 38 15.68 11.92 -15.60
CA TRP A 38 15.62 13.21 -16.26
C TRP A 38 17.02 13.74 -16.56
N THR A 39 17.12 14.72 -17.42
CA THR A 39 18.41 15.30 -17.80
C THR A 39 18.31 16.79 -18.05
N LYS A 40 19.38 17.51 -17.71
CA LYS A 40 19.59 18.92 -18.10
C LYS A 40 20.37 19.07 -19.40
N ASP A 41 20.87 17.96 -19.95
CA ASP A 41 21.64 17.96 -21.18
C ASP A 41 20.70 18.18 -22.38
N PRO A 42 20.79 19.30 -23.10
CA PRO A 42 19.92 19.57 -24.25
C PRO A 42 20.19 18.63 -25.44
N GLY A 43 21.32 17.92 -25.45
CA GLY A 43 21.64 16.92 -26.46
C GLY A 43 20.96 15.58 -26.26
N ARG A 44 20.27 15.38 -25.14
CA ARG A 44 19.56 14.13 -24.80
C ARG A 44 18.06 14.36 -24.79
N SER A 45 17.37 13.51 -25.50
CA SER A 45 15.92 13.53 -25.63
C SER A 45 15.22 12.56 -24.66
N ALA A 46 13.90 12.62 -24.58
CA ALA A 46 13.09 11.63 -23.87
C ALA A 46 13.27 10.20 -24.43
N PHE A 47 13.64 10.07 -25.70
CA PHE A 47 13.98 8.79 -26.31
C PHE A 47 15.25 8.18 -25.71
N ASP A 48 16.31 8.98 -25.57
CA ASP A 48 17.56 8.52 -24.96
C ASP A 48 17.34 8.09 -23.50
N LEU A 49 16.56 8.87 -22.76
CA LEU A 49 16.16 8.50 -21.39
C LEU A 49 15.38 7.20 -21.34
N GLN A 50 14.50 6.95 -22.30
CA GLN A 50 13.73 5.70 -22.36
C GLN A 50 14.64 4.49 -22.63
N GLN A 51 15.64 4.61 -23.50
CA GLN A 51 16.59 3.51 -23.74
C GLN A 51 17.36 3.16 -22.46
N VAL A 52 17.82 4.16 -21.72
CA VAL A 52 18.47 3.96 -20.42
C VAL A 52 17.49 3.33 -19.43
N ALA A 53 16.27 3.85 -19.35
CA ALA A 53 15.24 3.35 -18.43
C ALA A 53 14.90 1.88 -18.69
N ARG A 54 14.80 1.45 -19.94
CA ARG A 54 14.55 0.05 -20.32
C ARG A 54 15.69 -0.87 -19.88
N ALA A 55 16.95 -0.44 -20.05
CA ALA A 55 18.09 -1.21 -19.58
C ALA A 55 18.09 -1.34 -18.04
N VAL A 56 17.78 -0.27 -17.33
CA VAL A 56 17.66 -0.26 -15.86
C VAL A 56 16.45 -1.09 -15.40
N GLU A 57 15.33 -1.05 -16.10
CA GLU A 57 14.12 -1.83 -15.76
C GLU A 57 14.42 -3.34 -15.71
N ILE A 58 15.23 -3.86 -16.62
CA ILE A 58 15.65 -5.27 -16.63
C ILE A 58 16.38 -5.61 -15.34
N GLU A 59 17.25 -4.74 -14.87
CA GLU A 59 18.01 -4.94 -13.63
C GLU A 59 17.13 -4.84 -12.38
N LEU A 60 16.14 -3.95 -12.40
CA LEU A 60 15.18 -3.80 -11.31
C LEU A 60 14.22 -5.00 -11.22
N LYS A 61 13.82 -5.58 -12.34
CA LYS A 61 12.99 -6.80 -12.38
C LYS A 61 13.68 -8.04 -11.80
N ARG A 62 15.02 -8.06 -11.74
CA ARG A 62 15.80 -9.14 -11.13
C ARG A 62 15.79 -9.11 -9.60
N ILE A 63 15.33 -8.03 -8.98
CA ILE A 63 15.28 -7.90 -7.53
C ILE A 63 14.26 -8.89 -6.97
N LYS A 64 14.67 -9.70 -6.01
CA LYS A 64 13.79 -10.68 -5.36
C LYS A 64 12.60 -9.99 -4.70
N GLY A 65 11.41 -10.45 -4.98
CA GLY A 65 10.17 -9.90 -4.45
C GLY A 65 9.51 -8.83 -5.34
N THR A 66 10.15 -8.45 -6.46
CA THR A 66 9.50 -7.64 -7.49
C THR A 66 8.46 -8.48 -8.23
N ARG A 67 7.25 -7.96 -8.40
CA ARG A 67 6.17 -8.58 -9.16
C ARG A 67 6.19 -8.13 -10.62
N ASP A 68 6.21 -6.82 -10.82
CA ASP A 68 6.16 -6.19 -12.13
C ASP A 68 6.92 -4.87 -12.10
N GLY A 69 7.45 -4.48 -13.23
CA GLY A 69 8.08 -3.20 -13.46
C GLY A 69 7.74 -2.72 -14.87
N SER A 70 7.49 -1.45 -15.01
CA SER A 70 7.23 -0.83 -16.29
C SER A 70 7.78 0.59 -16.36
N THR A 71 8.06 1.03 -17.59
CA THR A 71 8.55 2.36 -17.91
C THR A 71 7.44 3.18 -18.55
N ILE A 72 7.26 4.43 -18.10
CA ILE A 72 6.27 5.39 -18.61
C ILE A 72 6.99 6.61 -19.14
N GLY A 73 6.62 7.03 -20.35
CA GLY A 73 7.19 8.19 -21.03
C GLY A 73 8.29 7.83 -22.02
N GLY A 74 8.62 8.80 -22.86
CA GLY A 74 9.51 8.63 -24.00
C GLY A 74 8.84 7.90 -25.18
N PRO A 75 9.22 8.23 -26.42
CA PRO A 75 8.74 7.54 -27.61
C PRO A 75 9.43 6.18 -27.76
N ASP A 76 8.72 5.20 -28.31
CA ASP A 76 9.29 3.90 -28.63
C ASP A 76 10.35 4.00 -29.72
N HIS A 77 11.27 3.03 -29.75
CA HIS A 77 12.22 2.87 -30.85
C HIS A 77 11.51 2.27 -32.05
N ALA A 78 11.66 2.92 -33.20
CA ALA A 78 11.08 2.48 -34.47
C ALA A 78 12.00 2.75 -35.64
N ILE A 79 11.90 1.93 -36.67
CA ILE A 79 12.44 2.23 -38.01
C ILE A 79 11.29 2.83 -38.80
N ARG A 80 11.35 4.13 -39.04
CA ARG A 80 10.34 4.89 -39.78
C ARG A 80 10.65 4.89 -41.28
N VAL A 81 9.65 4.56 -42.06
CA VAL A 81 9.71 4.64 -43.52
C VAL A 81 8.86 5.83 -43.96
N LEU A 82 9.52 6.95 -44.26
CA LEU A 82 8.88 8.17 -44.73
C LEU A 82 8.75 8.10 -46.24
N MET A 83 7.55 7.85 -46.72
CA MET A 83 7.23 7.72 -48.14
C MET A 83 7.40 9.07 -48.87
N ASP A 84 8.06 9.05 -50.01
CA ASP A 84 8.22 10.21 -50.89
C ASP A 84 7.32 10.04 -52.12
N ALA A 85 6.27 10.85 -52.21
CA ALA A 85 5.25 10.72 -53.23
C ALA A 85 5.80 10.98 -54.65
N GLU A 86 6.77 11.88 -54.80
CA GLU A 86 7.38 12.20 -56.11
C GLU A 86 8.25 11.03 -56.57
N ARG A 87 9.11 10.50 -55.72
CA ARG A 87 9.95 9.34 -56.01
C ARG A 87 9.09 8.08 -56.26
N MET A 88 8.06 7.85 -55.46
CA MET A 88 7.14 6.73 -55.68
C MET A 88 6.45 6.81 -57.04
N ASN A 89 5.98 7.98 -57.43
CA ASN A 89 5.36 8.20 -58.73
C ASN A 89 6.38 8.00 -59.90
N ALA A 90 7.60 8.49 -59.73
CA ALA A 90 8.67 8.33 -60.74
C ALA A 90 9.03 6.85 -60.98
N TYR A 91 9.02 6.03 -59.92
CA TYR A 91 9.28 4.59 -60.05
C TYR A 91 8.00 3.75 -60.24
N GLY A 92 6.82 4.37 -60.30
CA GLY A 92 5.53 3.69 -60.47
C GLY A 92 5.20 2.72 -59.34
N VAL A 93 5.56 3.06 -58.07
CA VAL A 93 5.36 2.24 -56.86
C VAL A 93 4.24 2.81 -56.01
N THR A 94 3.38 1.96 -55.52
CA THR A 94 2.24 2.33 -54.66
C THR A 94 2.53 2.13 -53.17
N PRO A 95 1.85 2.85 -52.27
CA PRO A 95 1.96 2.60 -50.81
C PRO A 95 1.63 1.16 -50.39
N GLN A 96 0.70 0.52 -51.11
CA GLN A 96 0.31 -0.86 -50.85
C GLN A 96 1.43 -1.85 -51.18
N GLU A 97 2.22 -1.58 -52.25
CA GLU A 97 3.38 -2.40 -52.58
C GLU A 97 4.47 -2.28 -51.53
N LEU A 98 4.71 -1.07 -50.96
CA LEU A 98 5.63 -0.88 -49.85
C LEU A 98 5.18 -1.65 -48.61
N ALA A 99 3.93 -1.49 -48.22
CA ALA A 99 3.38 -2.18 -47.07
C ALA A 99 3.40 -3.71 -47.25
N GLY A 100 3.09 -4.19 -48.45
CA GLY A 100 3.18 -5.59 -48.83
C GLY A 100 4.58 -6.16 -48.71
N ALA A 101 5.57 -5.44 -49.26
CA ALA A 101 6.99 -5.82 -49.22
C ALA A 101 7.49 -5.92 -47.75
N LEU A 102 7.20 -4.92 -46.94
CA LEU A 102 7.54 -4.94 -45.50
C LEU A 102 6.92 -6.13 -44.77
N LYS A 103 5.61 -6.39 -44.99
CA LYS A 103 4.90 -7.48 -44.34
C LYS A 103 5.46 -8.86 -44.72
N VAL A 104 5.79 -9.07 -46.00
CA VAL A 104 6.32 -10.35 -46.48
C VAL A 104 7.76 -10.57 -46.02
N SER A 105 8.58 -9.52 -46.05
CA SER A 105 10.00 -9.62 -45.71
C SER A 105 10.30 -9.58 -44.22
N ASN A 106 9.29 -9.28 -43.36
CA ASN A 106 9.40 -9.31 -41.91
C ASN A 106 8.54 -10.42 -41.33
N ALA A 107 8.66 -11.62 -41.85
CA ALA A 107 7.88 -12.78 -41.39
C ALA A 107 8.69 -14.07 -41.49
N LEU A 108 8.60 -14.88 -40.46
CA LEU A 108 9.05 -16.27 -40.44
C LEU A 108 7.85 -17.19 -40.64
N GLN A 109 7.94 -18.05 -41.63
CA GLN A 109 6.91 -19.05 -41.91
C GLN A 109 7.47 -20.45 -41.68
N SER A 110 6.77 -21.28 -40.89
CA SER A 110 7.13 -22.68 -40.78
C SER A 110 6.80 -23.41 -42.07
N SER A 111 7.80 -23.99 -42.72
CA SER A 111 7.70 -24.70 -44.00
C SER A 111 7.62 -26.22 -43.81
N GLY A 112 7.47 -26.69 -42.56
CA GLY A 112 7.39 -28.10 -42.19
C GLY A 112 8.55 -28.57 -41.36
N SER A 113 8.73 -29.88 -41.26
CA SER A 113 9.86 -30.51 -40.55
C SER A 113 10.54 -31.57 -41.44
N LEU A 114 11.83 -31.75 -41.22
CA LEU A 114 12.63 -32.79 -41.83
C LEU A 114 13.15 -33.75 -40.74
N THR A 115 12.92 -35.03 -40.92
CA THR A 115 13.48 -36.05 -40.00
C THR A 115 14.82 -36.54 -40.53
N ALA A 116 15.91 -36.21 -39.87
CA ALA A 116 17.26 -36.68 -40.19
C ALA A 116 18.02 -37.10 -38.95
N GLY A 117 18.69 -38.27 -38.99
CA GLY A 117 19.49 -38.76 -37.90
C GLY A 117 18.72 -38.99 -36.58
N ASN A 118 17.44 -39.44 -36.65
CA ASN A 118 16.54 -39.65 -35.52
C ASN A 118 16.20 -38.35 -34.75
N ARG A 119 16.28 -37.20 -35.43
CA ARG A 119 15.91 -35.89 -34.92
C ARG A 119 14.97 -35.21 -35.89
N GLU A 120 13.95 -34.54 -35.37
CA GLU A 120 13.11 -33.65 -36.14
C GLU A 120 13.76 -32.26 -36.22
N VAL A 121 13.98 -31.78 -37.44
CA VAL A 121 14.50 -30.44 -37.70
C VAL A 121 13.39 -29.62 -38.34
N LEU A 122 12.96 -28.57 -37.61
CA LEU A 122 11.98 -27.61 -38.13
C LEU A 122 12.61 -26.78 -39.23
N VAL A 123 11.95 -26.72 -40.38
CA VAL A 123 12.34 -25.88 -41.52
C VAL A 123 11.51 -24.60 -41.47
N GLN A 124 12.20 -23.48 -41.36
CA GLN A 124 11.58 -22.18 -41.40
C GLN A 124 12.11 -21.39 -42.61
N THR A 125 11.24 -20.71 -43.32
CA THR A 125 11.58 -19.79 -44.42
C THR A 125 11.20 -18.38 -44.04
N GLY A 126 12.00 -17.43 -44.53
CA GLY A 126 11.84 -16.03 -44.19
C GLY A 126 12.88 -15.55 -43.17
N THR A 127 12.86 -14.29 -42.87
CA THR A 127 13.72 -13.64 -41.88
C THR A 127 12.98 -12.44 -41.28
N TYR A 128 13.47 -11.94 -40.17
CA TYR A 128 13.05 -10.62 -39.67
C TYR A 128 14.02 -9.55 -40.16
N LEU A 129 13.50 -8.35 -40.32
CA LEU A 129 14.31 -7.16 -40.57
C LEU A 129 14.93 -6.72 -39.25
N GLU A 130 16.26 -6.72 -39.15
CA GLU A 130 16.97 -6.47 -37.88
C GLU A 130 17.52 -5.04 -37.78
N SER A 131 17.66 -4.36 -38.93
CA SER A 131 18.27 -3.04 -39.00
C SER A 131 17.61 -2.12 -40.04
N ALA A 132 17.83 -0.83 -39.86
CA ALA A 132 17.44 0.16 -40.89
C ALA A 132 18.13 -0.09 -42.24
N SER A 133 19.32 -0.70 -42.25
CA SER A 133 20.01 -1.08 -43.48
C SER A 133 19.24 -2.15 -44.24
N ASP A 134 18.69 -3.15 -43.55
CA ASP A 134 17.89 -4.21 -44.19
C ASP A 134 16.63 -3.62 -44.81
N VAL A 135 15.99 -2.69 -44.11
CA VAL A 135 14.82 -1.98 -44.64
C VAL A 135 15.18 -1.13 -45.86
N LYS A 136 16.30 -0.41 -45.83
CA LYS A 136 16.77 0.40 -46.99
C LYS A 136 17.00 -0.43 -48.22
N GLN A 137 17.54 -1.65 -48.08
CA GLN A 137 17.90 -2.56 -49.17
C GLN A 137 16.73 -3.48 -49.57
N LEU A 138 15.58 -3.36 -48.94
CA LEU A 138 14.40 -4.15 -49.26
C LEU A 138 13.91 -3.83 -50.67
N VAL A 139 13.77 -4.85 -51.53
CA VAL A 139 13.17 -4.71 -52.85
C VAL A 139 11.65 -4.58 -52.67
N VAL A 140 11.09 -3.43 -53.07
CA VAL A 140 9.67 -3.11 -52.96
C VAL A 140 8.88 -3.41 -54.23
N ALA A 141 9.55 -3.34 -55.38
CA ALA A 141 8.97 -3.64 -56.68
C ALA A 141 10.07 -4.04 -57.70
N VAL A 142 9.66 -4.61 -58.81
CA VAL A 142 10.51 -4.79 -59.99
C VAL A 142 9.84 -4.05 -61.13
N ARG A 143 10.55 -3.14 -61.79
CA ARG A 143 10.07 -2.36 -62.94
C ARG A 143 11.05 -2.52 -64.08
N GLU A 144 10.55 -2.90 -65.25
CA GLU A 144 11.38 -3.13 -66.47
C GLU A 144 12.56 -4.10 -66.18
N GLY A 145 12.40 -5.09 -65.38
CA GLY A 145 13.43 -6.04 -65.01
C GLY A 145 14.47 -5.52 -63.98
N LYS A 146 14.32 -4.30 -63.47
CA LYS A 146 15.21 -3.70 -62.48
C LYS A 146 14.54 -3.68 -61.11
N PRO A 147 15.23 -4.09 -60.02
CA PRO A 147 14.72 -3.97 -58.68
C PRO A 147 14.63 -2.50 -58.26
N VAL A 148 13.54 -2.13 -57.62
CA VAL A 148 13.35 -0.84 -56.93
C VAL A 148 13.49 -1.10 -55.45
N PHE A 149 14.42 -0.42 -54.79
CA PHE A 149 14.69 -0.56 -53.38
C PHE A 149 13.85 0.43 -52.55
N MET A 150 13.64 0.12 -51.28
CA MET A 150 12.93 1.00 -50.35
C MET A 150 13.58 2.40 -50.32
N ASN A 151 14.90 2.47 -50.31
CA ASN A 151 15.64 3.74 -50.27
C ASN A 151 15.46 4.60 -51.55
N ASP A 152 15.01 4.00 -52.68
CA ASP A 152 14.72 4.74 -53.91
C ASP A 152 13.42 5.54 -53.84
N VAL A 153 12.46 5.08 -53.02
CA VAL A 153 11.07 5.58 -52.93
C VAL A 153 10.69 6.15 -51.57
N ALA A 154 11.52 5.95 -50.56
CA ALA A 154 11.28 6.41 -49.20
C ALA A 154 12.58 6.81 -48.49
N THR A 155 12.47 7.59 -47.45
CA THR A 155 13.55 7.86 -46.50
C THR A 155 13.37 6.97 -45.29
N VAL A 156 14.39 6.17 -44.94
CA VAL A 156 14.36 5.26 -43.81
C VAL A 156 15.19 5.86 -42.67
N GLU A 157 14.53 6.12 -41.55
CA GLU A 157 15.10 6.69 -40.33
C GLU A 157 15.03 5.69 -39.20
N ASP A 158 16.14 5.49 -38.50
CA ASP A 158 16.23 4.70 -37.27
C ASP A 158 16.23 5.65 -36.07
N GLY A 159 15.27 5.53 -35.19
CA GLY A 159 15.16 6.46 -34.06
C GLY A 159 13.83 6.43 -33.34
N PRO A 160 13.42 7.54 -32.72
CA PRO A 160 12.16 7.62 -31.99
C PRO A 160 10.94 7.51 -32.91
N ASP A 161 9.92 6.79 -32.48
CA ASP A 161 8.58 6.84 -33.06
C ASP A 161 7.94 8.22 -32.84
N GLN A 162 6.84 8.50 -33.51
CA GLN A 162 6.07 9.71 -33.29
C GLN A 162 5.53 9.69 -31.82
N PRO A 163 5.75 10.77 -31.06
CA PRO A 163 5.30 10.82 -29.67
C PRO A 163 3.78 10.66 -29.58
N ARG A 164 3.34 9.69 -28.79
CA ARG A 164 1.92 9.46 -28.45
C ARG A 164 1.63 9.82 -27.00
N THR A 165 2.67 10.01 -26.21
CA THR A 165 2.61 10.35 -24.80
C THR A 165 3.75 11.29 -24.46
N TYR A 166 3.53 12.17 -23.51
CA TYR A 166 4.58 13.00 -22.95
C TYR A 166 4.71 12.76 -21.45
N ALA A 167 5.95 12.76 -20.96
CA ALA A 167 6.25 12.79 -19.54
C ALA A 167 7.39 13.78 -19.29
N TRP A 168 7.27 14.56 -18.23
CA TRP A 168 8.32 15.47 -17.80
C TRP A 168 8.41 15.59 -16.28
N PHE A 169 9.58 15.97 -15.82
CA PHE A 169 9.89 16.27 -14.44
C PHE A 169 9.96 17.77 -14.25
N GLY A 170 9.20 18.30 -13.33
CA GLY A 170 9.15 19.71 -13.00
C GLY A 170 9.62 20.01 -11.58
N SER A 171 10.28 21.13 -11.43
CA SER A 171 10.72 21.69 -10.17
C SER A 171 10.68 23.21 -10.20
N LYS A 172 11.10 23.89 -9.13
CA LYS A 172 11.27 25.37 -9.12
C LYS A 172 12.27 25.86 -10.18
N GLU A 173 13.14 24.97 -10.68
CA GLU A 173 14.13 25.30 -11.72
C GLU A 173 13.59 25.19 -13.15
N GLY A 174 12.39 24.65 -13.34
CA GLY A 174 11.74 24.46 -14.64
C GLY A 174 11.35 23.01 -14.91
N GLU A 175 10.96 22.74 -16.15
CA GLU A 175 10.52 21.44 -16.65
C GLU A 175 11.58 20.81 -17.56
N LEU A 176 11.81 19.53 -17.35
CA LEU A 176 12.80 18.74 -18.08
C LEU A 176 12.16 17.46 -18.63
N PRO A 177 12.58 16.98 -19.81
CA PRO A 177 12.10 15.70 -20.32
C PRO A 177 12.44 14.60 -19.33
N ALA A 178 11.48 13.69 -19.12
CA ALA A 178 11.64 12.63 -18.15
C ALA A 178 10.99 11.32 -18.57
N VAL A 179 11.47 10.25 -17.96
CA VAL A 179 10.89 8.90 -18.08
C VAL A 179 10.78 8.31 -16.67
N THR A 180 9.64 7.77 -16.34
CA THR A 180 9.40 7.21 -15.01
C THR A 180 9.34 5.69 -15.07
N MET A 181 10.20 5.04 -14.30
CA MET A 181 10.12 3.60 -14.03
C MET A 181 9.33 3.36 -12.75
N GLN A 182 8.48 2.36 -12.76
CA GLN A 182 7.69 1.97 -11.60
C GLN A 182 7.86 0.48 -11.30
N ILE A 183 7.85 0.13 -10.00
CA ILE A 183 8.05 -1.23 -9.52
C ILE A 183 6.96 -1.56 -8.52
N SER A 184 6.29 -2.70 -8.72
CA SER A 184 5.36 -3.31 -7.77
C SER A 184 5.98 -4.54 -7.11
N LYS A 185 5.48 -4.90 -5.92
CA LYS A 185 5.97 -6.03 -5.15
C LYS A 185 5.08 -7.26 -5.26
N GLN A 186 5.64 -8.44 -5.02
CA GLN A 186 4.86 -9.67 -4.88
C GLN A 186 3.99 -9.65 -3.60
N PRO A 187 2.82 -10.33 -3.61
CA PRO A 187 2.02 -10.51 -2.41
C PRO A 187 2.85 -11.10 -1.26
N GLY A 188 2.60 -10.63 -0.04
CA GLY A 188 3.29 -11.13 1.16
C GLY A 188 4.74 -10.65 1.37
N VAL A 189 5.39 -10.05 0.36
CA VAL A 189 6.76 -9.53 0.50
C VAL A 189 6.73 -8.16 1.20
N ASN A 190 7.78 -7.87 1.98
CA ASN A 190 7.95 -6.58 2.63
C ASN A 190 8.28 -5.48 1.61
N ALA A 191 7.48 -4.42 1.60
CA ALA A 191 7.68 -3.30 0.68
C ALA A 191 8.99 -2.53 0.96
N ALA A 192 9.41 -2.44 2.23
CA ALA A 192 10.63 -1.74 2.60
C ALA A 192 11.88 -2.42 2.03
N ASP A 193 11.93 -3.75 2.09
CA ASP A 193 13.08 -4.52 1.60
C ASP A 193 13.23 -4.39 0.08
N VAL A 194 12.12 -4.51 -0.66
CA VAL A 194 12.11 -4.35 -2.13
C VAL A 194 12.46 -2.92 -2.53
N ALA A 195 11.92 -1.93 -1.82
CA ALA A 195 12.19 -0.52 -2.10
C ALA A 195 13.66 -0.15 -1.85
N THR A 196 14.22 -0.59 -0.73
CA THR A 196 15.63 -0.38 -0.40
C THR A 196 16.53 -1.05 -1.44
N ALA A 197 16.26 -2.32 -1.77
CA ALA A 197 17.03 -3.03 -2.79
C ALA A 197 16.93 -2.34 -4.17
N ALA A 198 15.79 -1.74 -4.52
CA ALA A 198 15.63 -0.99 -5.77
C ALA A 198 16.47 0.29 -5.78
N VAL A 199 16.45 1.07 -4.69
CA VAL A 199 17.24 2.30 -4.55
C VAL A 199 18.73 1.99 -4.55
N ASP A 200 19.16 0.97 -3.82
CA ASP A 200 20.56 0.53 -3.78
C ASP A 200 21.03 0.02 -5.16
N ARG A 201 20.15 -0.70 -5.88
CA ARG A 201 20.46 -1.15 -7.23
C ARG A 201 20.67 0.03 -8.17
N ILE A 202 19.79 1.05 -8.14
CA ILE A 202 19.97 2.28 -8.93
C ILE A 202 21.31 2.95 -8.61
N ALA A 203 21.66 3.06 -7.34
CA ALA A 203 22.95 3.64 -6.94
C ALA A 203 24.14 2.87 -7.54
N SER A 204 24.05 1.53 -7.60
CA SER A 204 25.09 0.69 -8.20
C SER A 204 25.16 0.76 -9.74
N LEU A 205 24.08 1.17 -10.39
CA LEU A 205 24.00 1.29 -11.85
C LEU A 205 24.47 2.67 -12.37
N LYS A 206 24.68 3.65 -11.49
CA LYS A 206 25.25 4.95 -11.87
C LYS A 206 26.62 4.76 -12.49
N ASN A 207 26.85 5.45 -13.61
CA ASN A 207 28.08 5.39 -14.43
C ASN A 207 28.39 4.01 -15.07
N ALA A 208 27.54 3.00 -14.87
CA ALA A 208 27.66 1.69 -15.53
C ALA A 208 26.60 1.50 -16.61
N VAL A 209 25.32 1.65 -16.25
CA VAL A 209 24.15 1.57 -17.15
C VAL A 209 23.53 2.95 -17.31
N ILE A 210 23.49 3.74 -16.24
CA ILE A 210 22.99 5.11 -16.25
C ILE A 210 24.18 6.03 -16.56
N PRO A 211 24.22 6.64 -17.75
CA PRO A 211 25.34 7.46 -18.17
C PRO A 211 25.40 8.78 -17.38
N GLU A 212 26.56 9.40 -17.35
CA GLU A 212 26.75 10.72 -16.77
C GLU A 212 25.84 11.76 -17.43
N GLY A 213 25.27 12.68 -16.64
CA GLY A 213 24.30 13.69 -17.09
C GLY A 213 22.83 13.19 -17.10
N VAL A 214 22.57 11.91 -16.80
CA VAL A 214 21.22 11.41 -16.52
C VAL A 214 21.06 11.30 -15.00
N GLU A 215 20.10 12.06 -14.47
CA GLU A 215 19.78 12.04 -13.03
C GLU A 215 18.58 11.12 -12.77
N VAL A 216 18.58 10.50 -11.59
CA VAL A 216 17.48 9.65 -11.12
C VAL A 216 16.97 10.20 -9.81
N THR A 217 15.69 10.56 -9.79
CA THR A 217 14.99 10.98 -8.58
C THR A 217 14.00 9.91 -8.15
N VAL A 218 14.05 9.55 -6.86
CA VAL A 218 13.03 8.69 -6.24
C VAL A 218 11.79 9.54 -6.01
N THR A 219 10.80 9.41 -6.87
CA THR A 219 9.57 10.23 -6.83
C THR A 219 8.46 9.57 -6.02
N ARG A 220 8.60 8.28 -5.72
CA ARG A 220 7.74 7.55 -4.78
C ARG A 220 8.56 6.47 -4.06
N ASN A 221 8.43 6.41 -2.74
CA ASN A 221 9.00 5.34 -1.91
C ASN A 221 8.03 4.95 -0.79
N TYR A 222 7.13 4.03 -1.08
CA TYR A 222 6.21 3.53 -0.07
C TYR A 222 6.88 2.60 0.95
N GLY A 223 8.03 2.02 0.63
CA GLY A 223 8.83 1.24 1.57
C GLY A 223 9.36 2.09 2.72
N GLU A 224 9.93 3.25 2.41
CA GLU A 224 10.40 4.22 3.40
C GLU A 224 9.24 4.74 4.26
N SER A 225 8.14 5.16 3.62
CA SER A 225 6.93 5.61 4.32
C SER A 225 6.36 4.52 5.24
N ALA A 226 6.38 3.25 4.82
CA ALA A 226 5.93 2.12 5.64
C ALA A 226 6.84 1.92 6.85
N THR A 227 8.16 1.98 6.66
CA THR A 227 9.16 1.86 7.75
C THR A 227 9.01 2.98 8.76
N GLU A 228 8.93 4.23 8.31
CA GLU A 228 8.76 5.39 9.20
C GLU A 228 7.49 5.27 10.04
N LYS A 229 6.36 4.91 9.41
CA LYS A 229 5.09 4.73 10.12
C LYS A 229 5.11 3.53 11.07
N ALA A 230 5.74 2.43 10.68
CA ALA A 230 5.92 1.28 11.56
C ALA A 230 6.75 1.63 12.80
N GLN A 231 7.88 2.32 12.63
CA GLN A 231 8.73 2.77 13.74
C GLN A 231 8.00 3.74 14.68
N LYS A 232 7.23 4.70 14.14
CA LYS A 232 6.40 5.60 14.94
C LYS A 232 5.34 4.84 15.74
N LEU A 233 4.72 3.82 15.16
CA LEU A 233 3.73 3.00 15.85
C LEU A 233 4.36 2.11 16.92
N ILE A 234 5.51 1.49 16.65
CA ILE A 234 6.25 0.71 17.65
C ILE A 234 6.67 1.62 18.82
N GLY A 235 7.17 2.82 18.54
CA GLY A 235 7.49 3.80 19.59
C GLY A 235 6.28 4.16 20.46
N LYS A 236 5.10 4.38 19.85
CA LYS A 236 3.85 4.62 20.58
C LYS A 236 3.39 3.40 21.39
N LEU A 237 3.59 2.19 20.85
CA LEU A 237 3.29 0.94 21.56
C LEU A 237 4.14 0.79 22.82
N ILE A 238 5.45 1.02 22.70
CA ILE A 238 6.38 0.99 23.84
C ILE A 238 6.00 2.06 24.87
N PHE A 239 5.72 3.28 24.41
CA PHE A 239 5.30 4.38 25.29
C PHE A 239 4.01 4.05 26.04
N ALA A 240 2.98 3.53 25.36
CA ALA A 240 1.72 3.14 25.97
C ALA A 240 1.93 2.04 27.01
N THR A 241 2.70 1.00 26.70
CA THR A 241 3.04 -0.07 27.64
C THR A 241 3.78 0.46 28.86
N ALA A 242 4.79 1.31 28.66
CA ALA A 242 5.55 1.92 29.75
C ALA A 242 4.66 2.79 30.65
N PHE A 243 3.74 3.56 30.06
CA PHE A 243 2.81 4.41 30.79
C PHE A 243 1.84 3.58 31.65
N VAL A 244 1.31 2.48 31.12
CA VAL A 244 0.44 1.58 31.88
C VAL A 244 1.21 0.94 33.04
N VAL A 245 2.42 0.43 32.80
CA VAL A 245 3.25 -0.14 33.87
C VAL A 245 3.57 0.89 34.95
N LEU A 246 3.84 2.15 34.54
CA LEU A 246 4.06 3.26 35.46
C LEU A 246 2.80 3.57 36.30
N LEU A 247 1.63 3.57 35.68
CA LEU A 247 0.36 3.79 36.38
C LEU A 247 0.12 2.71 37.41
N VAL A 248 0.30 1.43 37.05
CA VAL A 248 0.19 0.30 37.98
C VAL A 248 1.22 0.40 39.12
N PHE A 249 2.43 0.87 38.81
CA PHE A 249 3.47 1.13 39.82
C PHE A 249 3.02 2.13 40.89
N PHE A 250 2.36 3.21 40.49
CA PHE A 250 1.84 4.20 41.44
C PHE A 250 0.57 3.73 42.16
N ALA A 251 -0.27 2.94 41.50
CA ALA A 251 -1.53 2.48 42.05
C ALA A 251 -1.40 1.28 43.01
N LEU A 252 -0.63 0.26 42.59
CA LEU A 252 -0.56 -1.03 43.31
C LEU A 252 0.83 -1.32 43.90
N GLY A 253 1.90 -0.79 43.30
CA GLY A 253 3.26 -0.93 43.78
C GLY A 253 4.23 -1.56 42.78
N LYS A 254 5.52 -1.70 43.23
CA LYS A 254 6.64 -2.12 42.35
C LYS A 254 6.48 -3.55 41.83
N ARG A 255 5.98 -4.46 42.66
CA ARG A 255 5.92 -5.89 42.34
C ARG A 255 4.78 -6.19 41.40
N GLU A 256 3.65 -5.61 41.68
CA GLU A 256 2.44 -5.65 40.87
C GLU A 256 2.71 -5.07 39.47
N ALA A 257 3.41 -3.93 39.39
CA ALA A 257 3.84 -3.33 38.12
C ALA A 257 4.75 -4.24 37.30
N VAL A 258 5.68 -4.97 37.93
CA VAL A 258 6.53 -5.93 37.25
C VAL A 258 5.71 -7.11 36.72
N ILE A 259 4.76 -7.62 37.48
CA ILE A 259 3.89 -8.74 37.05
C ILE A 259 3.08 -8.32 35.83
N VAL A 260 2.41 -7.17 35.91
CA VAL A 260 1.62 -6.63 34.79
C VAL A 260 2.52 -6.33 33.57
N GLY A 261 3.68 -5.73 33.79
CA GLY A 261 4.63 -5.45 32.72
C GLY A 261 5.11 -6.70 31.98
N VAL A 262 5.42 -7.78 32.70
CA VAL A 262 5.79 -9.07 32.12
C VAL A 262 4.60 -9.69 31.37
N ALA A 263 3.40 -9.68 31.98
CA ALA A 263 2.20 -10.22 31.37
C ALA A 263 1.86 -9.52 30.04
N VAL A 264 1.90 -8.18 30.01
CA VAL A 264 1.66 -7.38 28.79
C VAL A 264 2.69 -7.66 27.71
N THR A 265 3.97 -7.67 28.08
CA THR A 265 5.05 -7.94 27.14
C THR A 265 4.93 -9.34 26.54
N LEU A 266 4.61 -10.34 27.38
CA LEU A 266 4.39 -11.72 26.92
C LEU A 266 3.18 -11.83 25.99
N THR A 267 2.07 -11.17 26.33
CA THR A 267 0.86 -11.14 25.50
C THR A 267 1.16 -10.53 24.12
N LEU A 268 1.86 -9.40 24.08
CA LEU A 268 2.24 -8.76 22.83
C LEU A 268 3.16 -9.65 21.99
N ALA A 269 4.18 -10.24 22.60
CA ALA A 269 5.10 -11.15 21.91
C ALA A 269 4.38 -12.40 21.37
N ALA A 270 3.50 -13.00 22.16
CA ALA A 270 2.70 -14.15 21.77
C ALA A 270 1.70 -13.80 20.65
N THR A 271 1.09 -12.61 20.69
CA THR A 271 0.19 -12.12 19.62
C THR A 271 0.95 -11.88 18.32
N LEU A 272 2.15 -11.30 18.39
CA LEU A 272 3.02 -11.15 17.21
C LEU A 272 3.42 -12.50 16.62
N PHE A 273 3.78 -13.45 17.48
CA PHE A 273 4.11 -14.82 17.03
C PHE A 273 2.91 -15.50 16.38
N ALA A 274 1.71 -15.41 16.98
CA ALA A 274 0.50 -15.99 16.43
C ALA A 274 0.12 -15.32 15.09
N SER A 275 0.26 -14.01 14.97
CA SER A 275 0.05 -13.25 13.74
C SER A 275 0.98 -13.73 12.63
N TRP A 276 2.28 -13.92 12.94
CA TRP A 276 3.25 -14.48 12.01
C TRP A 276 2.92 -15.93 11.61
N ALA A 277 2.56 -16.78 12.57
CA ALA A 277 2.19 -18.17 12.32
C ALA A 277 0.93 -18.30 11.45
N TRP A 278 0.02 -17.33 11.52
CA TRP A 278 -1.17 -17.25 10.67
C TRP A 278 -0.88 -16.73 9.26
N GLY A 279 0.34 -16.28 9.00
CA GLY A 279 0.77 -15.75 7.69
C GLY A 279 0.49 -14.26 7.48
N PHE A 280 0.15 -13.52 8.52
CA PHE A 280 0.03 -12.07 8.43
C PHE A 280 1.41 -11.40 8.39
N THR A 281 1.51 -10.33 7.60
CA THR A 281 2.70 -9.47 7.59
C THR A 281 2.58 -8.37 8.65
N LEU A 282 3.72 -8.00 9.22
CA LEU A 282 3.79 -6.85 10.13
C LEU A 282 3.69 -5.56 9.31
N ASN A 283 2.51 -4.98 9.29
CA ASN A 283 2.21 -3.76 8.54
C ASN A 283 1.52 -2.72 9.45
N ARG A 284 1.26 -1.53 8.89
CA ARG A 284 0.60 -0.44 9.62
C ARG A 284 -0.73 -0.86 10.25
N VAL A 285 -1.51 -1.69 9.55
CA VAL A 285 -2.84 -2.11 10.01
C VAL A 285 -2.73 -3.09 11.17
N SER A 286 -1.85 -4.08 11.08
CA SER A 286 -1.60 -5.05 12.15
C SER A 286 -0.99 -4.39 13.40
N LEU A 287 -0.08 -3.43 13.22
CA LEU A 287 0.46 -2.64 14.34
C LEU A 287 -0.60 -1.74 14.99
N PHE A 288 -1.48 -1.13 14.17
CA PHE A 288 -2.61 -0.36 14.69
C PHE A 288 -3.57 -1.25 15.50
N ALA A 289 -3.84 -2.47 15.03
CA ALA A 289 -4.64 -3.44 15.75
C ALA A 289 -4.05 -3.76 17.13
N LEU A 290 -2.72 -3.95 17.20
CA LEU A 290 -2.03 -4.18 18.48
C LEU A 290 -2.10 -2.97 19.41
N ILE A 291 -1.90 -1.75 18.92
CA ILE A 291 -2.01 -0.53 19.73
C ILE A 291 -3.42 -0.32 20.22
N PHE A 292 -4.42 -0.53 19.35
CA PHE A 292 -5.83 -0.42 19.71
C PHE A 292 -6.21 -1.43 20.80
N SER A 293 -5.75 -2.67 20.66
CA SER A 293 -6.09 -3.73 21.60
C SER A 293 -5.29 -3.66 22.92
N ILE A 294 -4.14 -2.97 22.98
CA ILE A 294 -3.31 -2.94 24.20
C ILE A 294 -4.07 -2.43 25.43
N GLY A 295 -4.93 -1.42 25.25
CA GLY A 295 -5.76 -0.88 26.33
C GLY A 295 -6.76 -1.90 26.90
N ILE A 296 -7.15 -2.89 26.10
CA ILE A 296 -8.06 -3.97 26.50
C ILE A 296 -7.25 -5.17 27.00
N LEU A 297 -6.13 -5.48 26.35
CA LEU A 297 -5.27 -6.62 26.70
C LEU A 297 -4.63 -6.50 28.08
N VAL A 298 -4.39 -5.28 28.53
CA VAL A 298 -3.76 -5.01 29.83
C VAL A 298 -4.73 -5.20 30.98
N ASP A 299 -6.02 -4.94 30.76
CA ASP A 299 -7.03 -4.95 31.80
C ASP A 299 -7.18 -6.33 32.46
N ASP A 300 -7.14 -7.42 31.71
CA ASP A 300 -7.26 -8.78 32.22
C ASP A 300 -6.21 -9.07 33.30
N ALA A 301 -4.94 -8.72 33.03
CA ALA A 301 -3.85 -8.94 33.98
C ALA A 301 -3.95 -8.01 35.21
N ILE A 302 -4.38 -6.76 35.02
CA ILE A 302 -4.54 -5.79 36.10
C ILE A 302 -5.62 -6.26 37.07
N VAL A 303 -6.79 -6.65 36.54
CA VAL A 303 -7.92 -7.11 37.37
C VAL A 303 -7.54 -8.31 38.23
N VAL A 304 -6.80 -9.27 37.64
CA VAL A 304 -6.34 -10.46 38.40
C VAL A 304 -5.33 -10.06 39.49
N VAL A 305 -4.34 -9.21 39.17
CA VAL A 305 -3.34 -8.77 40.16
C VAL A 305 -3.97 -7.94 41.28
N GLU A 306 -4.86 -7.01 40.91
CA GLU A 306 -5.56 -6.17 41.87
C GLU A 306 -6.43 -7.02 42.82
N ASN A 307 -7.16 -8.01 42.30
CA ASN A 307 -7.98 -8.88 43.14
C ASN A 307 -7.15 -9.77 44.06
N ILE A 308 -6.01 -10.29 43.60
CA ILE A 308 -5.05 -11.01 44.47
C ILE A 308 -4.55 -10.08 45.58
N HIS A 309 -4.19 -8.83 45.25
CA HIS A 309 -3.75 -7.84 46.23
C HIS A 309 -4.87 -7.52 47.26
N ARG A 310 -6.10 -7.34 46.79
CA ARG A 310 -7.29 -7.11 47.65
C ARG A 310 -7.55 -8.29 48.58
N TRP A 311 -7.52 -9.52 48.06
CA TRP A 311 -7.72 -10.73 48.89
C TRP A 311 -6.62 -10.91 49.94
N GLN A 312 -5.38 -10.55 49.63
CA GLN A 312 -4.28 -10.56 50.59
C GLN A 312 -4.55 -9.59 51.75
N GLY A 313 -5.11 -8.42 51.50
CA GLY A 313 -5.53 -7.47 52.50
C GLY A 313 -6.72 -7.97 53.37
N LEU A 314 -7.63 -8.74 52.76
CA LEU A 314 -8.80 -9.30 53.46
C LEU A 314 -8.49 -10.55 54.29
N HIS A 315 -7.49 -11.33 53.93
CA HIS A 315 -7.10 -12.59 54.54
C HIS A 315 -5.60 -12.64 54.88
N PRO A 316 -5.13 -11.75 55.77
CA PRO A 316 -3.70 -11.65 56.10
C PRO A 316 -3.13 -12.92 56.77
N GLU A 317 -4.00 -13.78 57.32
CA GLU A 317 -3.65 -15.04 57.95
C GLU A 317 -3.37 -16.18 56.97
N LYS A 318 -3.81 -16.09 55.72
CA LYS A 318 -3.67 -17.15 54.71
C LYS A 318 -2.42 -16.97 53.86
N SER A 319 -1.87 -18.08 53.39
CA SER A 319 -0.76 -18.04 52.47
C SER A 319 -1.23 -17.57 51.06
N LEU A 320 -0.34 -16.96 50.30
CA LEU A 320 -0.63 -16.52 48.93
C LEU A 320 -1.15 -17.66 48.03
N LEU A 321 -0.61 -18.86 48.17
CA LEU A 321 -1.04 -20.03 47.40
C LEU A 321 -2.48 -20.46 47.71
N GLU A 322 -2.99 -20.19 48.94
CA GLU A 322 -4.37 -20.46 49.33
C GLU A 322 -5.34 -19.35 48.88
N ILE A 323 -4.83 -18.12 48.76
CA ILE A 323 -5.61 -16.95 48.37
C ILE A 323 -5.84 -16.90 46.85
N ILE A 324 -4.79 -17.17 46.04
CA ILE A 324 -4.79 -17.01 44.61
C ILE A 324 -5.96 -17.73 43.90
N PRO A 325 -6.28 -19.01 44.17
CA PRO A 325 -7.39 -19.67 43.49
C PRO A 325 -8.73 -18.97 43.71
N GLY A 326 -9.04 -18.57 44.92
CA GLY A 326 -10.28 -17.86 45.23
C GLY A 326 -10.36 -16.47 44.64
N ALA A 327 -9.23 -15.73 44.64
CA ALA A 327 -9.14 -14.42 44.04
C ALA A 327 -9.30 -14.47 42.51
N VAL A 328 -8.73 -15.49 41.87
CA VAL A 328 -8.86 -15.67 40.40
C VAL A 328 -10.25 -16.14 40.02
N ASP A 329 -10.86 -17.04 40.81
CA ASP A 329 -12.22 -17.54 40.56
C ASP A 329 -13.28 -16.43 40.64
N GLU A 330 -13.15 -15.51 41.60
CA GLU A 330 -14.06 -14.38 41.77
C GLU A 330 -14.16 -13.49 40.53
N VAL A 331 -13.04 -13.20 39.87
CA VAL A 331 -12.99 -12.31 38.70
C VAL A 331 -13.01 -13.06 37.37
N GLY A 332 -12.78 -14.37 37.39
CA GLY A 332 -12.61 -15.19 36.20
C GLY A 332 -13.83 -15.18 35.28
N GLY A 333 -15.02 -15.45 35.83
CA GLY A 333 -16.25 -15.47 35.05
C GLY A 333 -16.56 -14.14 34.37
N PRO A 334 -16.60 -13.01 35.10
CA PRO A 334 -16.79 -11.68 34.49
C PRO A 334 -15.75 -11.32 33.44
N THR A 335 -14.48 -11.61 33.67
CA THR A 335 -13.39 -11.29 32.73
C THR A 335 -13.50 -12.11 31.43
N ILE A 336 -13.79 -13.42 31.53
CA ILE A 336 -14.02 -14.28 30.34
C ILE A 336 -15.18 -13.74 29.51
N LEU A 337 -16.31 -13.41 30.17
CA LEU A 337 -17.50 -12.91 29.49
C LEU A 337 -17.23 -11.57 28.82
N ALA A 338 -16.53 -10.65 29.49
CA ALA A 338 -16.14 -9.35 28.92
C ALA A 338 -15.27 -9.53 27.68
N THR A 339 -14.22 -10.35 27.75
CA THR A 339 -13.32 -10.63 26.63
C THR A 339 -14.05 -11.24 25.44
N LEU A 340 -14.93 -12.24 25.67
CA LEU A 340 -15.74 -12.86 24.62
C LEU A 340 -16.71 -11.86 23.98
N THR A 341 -17.28 -10.95 24.77
CA THR A 341 -18.18 -9.91 24.27
C THR A 341 -17.44 -8.94 23.33
N VAL A 342 -16.22 -8.52 23.68
CA VAL A 342 -15.41 -7.64 22.84
C VAL A 342 -14.98 -8.36 21.57
N ILE A 343 -14.58 -9.64 21.65
CA ILE A 343 -14.27 -10.46 20.47
C ILE A 343 -15.49 -10.52 19.54
N ALA A 344 -16.68 -10.83 20.08
CA ALA A 344 -17.92 -10.89 19.31
C ALA A 344 -18.27 -9.53 18.64
N ALA A 345 -17.99 -8.42 19.31
CA ALA A 345 -18.22 -7.07 18.76
C ALA A 345 -17.26 -6.73 17.61
N LEU A 346 -16.04 -7.28 17.60
CA LEU A 346 -15.05 -7.06 16.55
C LEU A 346 -15.22 -7.98 15.33
N LEU A 347 -15.80 -9.17 15.52
CA LEU A 347 -15.97 -10.17 14.46
C LEU A 347 -16.65 -9.67 13.18
N PRO A 348 -17.71 -8.83 13.22
CA PRO A 348 -18.33 -8.33 12.00
C PRO A 348 -17.37 -7.63 11.04
N MET A 349 -16.32 -6.98 11.54
CA MET A 349 -15.30 -6.35 10.70
C MET A 349 -14.45 -7.36 9.89
N ALA A 350 -14.40 -8.63 10.31
CA ALA A 350 -13.67 -9.67 9.60
C ALA A 350 -14.41 -10.13 8.32
N PHE A 351 -15.71 -9.86 8.22
CA PHE A 351 -16.54 -10.25 7.09
C PHE A 351 -16.70 -9.15 6.02
N VAL A 352 -15.96 -8.06 6.12
CA VAL A 352 -15.95 -7.00 5.11
C VAL A 352 -15.41 -7.58 3.81
N SER A 353 -16.19 -7.45 2.72
CA SER A 353 -15.85 -7.96 1.39
C SER A 353 -15.24 -6.87 0.49
N GLY A 354 -14.79 -7.28 -0.72
CA GLY A 354 -14.21 -6.39 -1.72
C GLY A 354 -12.76 -6.00 -1.42
N LEU A 355 -12.29 -4.92 -2.03
CA LEU A 355 -10.91 -4.44 -1.91
C LEU A 355 -10.49 -4.09 -0.46
N MET A 356 -11.46 -3.67 0.36
CA MET A 356 -11.22 -3.30 1.76
C MET A 356 -11.15 -4.52 2.70
N GLY A 357 -11.71 -5.67 2.33
CA GLY A 357 -11.73 -6.87 3.15
C GLY A 357 -10.33 -7.32 3.58
N PRO A 358 -9.43 -7.68 2.66
CA PRO A 358 -8.06 -8.08 2.98
C PRO A 358 -7.26 -7.00 3.74
N TYR A 359 -7.60 -5.72 3.53
CA TYR A 359 -6.94 -4.60 4.20
C TYR A 359 -7.41 -4.44 5.65
N MET A 360 -8.69 -4.64 5.93
CA MET A 360 -9.28 -4.42 7.27
C MET A 360 -9.28 -5.68 8.15
N SER A 361 -9.30 -6.87 7.56
CA SER A 361 -9.37 -8.14 8.29
C SER A 361 -8.26 -8.38 9.33
N PRO A 362 -7.02 -7.89 9.18
CA PRO A 362 -6.01 -8.05 10.22
C PRO A 362 -6.36 -7.37 11.56
N ILE A 363 -7.23 -6.34 11.57
CA ILE A 363 -7.61 -5.64 12.79
C ILE A 363 -8.41 -6.56 13.72
N PRO A 364 -9.60 -7.06 13.34
CA PRO A 364 -10.40 -7.89 14.22
C PRO A 364 -9.72 -9.23 14.54
N ILE A 365 -8.98 -9.81 13.61
CA ILE A 365 -8.32 -11.09 13.80
C ILE A 365 -7.18 -10.96 14.82
N ASN A 366 -6.25 -10.02 14.64
CA ASN A 366 -5.14 -9.82 15.56
C ASN A 366 -5.62 -9.35 16.96
N SER A 367 -6.61 -8.47 17.02
CA SER A 367 -7.18 -8.03 18.30
C SER A 367 -7.86 -9.19 19.04
N SER A 368 -8.65 -10.01 18.35
CA SER A 368 -9.31 -11.16 18.95
C SER A 368 -8.32 -12.23 19.41
N MET A 369 -7.31 -12.54 18.60
CA MET A 369 -6.21 -13.42 19.00
C MET A 369 -5.48 -12.88 20.23
N GLY A 370 -5.13 -11.60 20.21
CA GLY A 370 -4.46 -10.94 21.32
C GLY A 370 -5.26 -11.03 22.61
N MET A 371 -6.58 -10.79 22.54
CA MET A 371 -7.46 -10.89 23.72
C MET A 371 -7.57 -12.32 24.25
N ALA A 372 -7.68 -13.33 23.38
CA ALA A 372 -7.68 -14.72 23.82
C ALA A 372 -6.34 -15.11 24.49
N ILE A 373 -5.22 -14.64 23.95
CA ILE A 373 -3.89 -14.84 24.52
C ILE A 373 -3.76 -14.08 25.85
N SER A 374 -4.24 -12.83 25.94
CA SER A 374 -4.24 -12.03 27.17
C SER A 374 -4.98 -12.74 28.30
N LEU A 375 -6.17 -13.25 28.01
CA LEU A 375 -6.97 -14.01 28.95
C LEU A 375 -6.19 -15.24 29.48
N ALA A 376 -5.55 -15.99 28.57
CA ALA A 376 -4.73 -17.14 28.96
C ALA A 376 -3.53 -16.73 29.83
N VAL A 377 -2.84 -15.64 29.49
CA VAL A 377 -1.73 -15.10 30.28
C VAL A 377 -2.22 -14.62 31.64
N ALA A 378 -3.38 -13.94 31.70
CA ALA A 378 -3.96 -13.43 32.93
C ALA A 378 -4.33 -14.54 33.92
N PHE A 379 -4.79 -15.71 33.46
CA PHE A 379 -5.18 -16.81 34.34
C PHE A 379 -4.07 -17.83 34.60
N VAL A 380 -3.04 -17.91 33.79
CA VAL A 380 -1.95 -18.88 33.95
C VAL A 380 -0.67 -18.21 34.44
N VAL A 381 -0.20 -17.19 33.73
CA VAL A 381 1.10 -16.57 33.99
C VAL A 381 1.02 -15.56 35.15
N THR A 382 -0.02 -14.74 35.18
CA THR A 382 -0.18 -13.68 36.18
C THR A 382 -0.29 -14.25 37.60
N PRO A 383 -1.13 -15.26 37.89
CA PRO A 383 -1.18 -15.88 39.21
C PRO A 383 0.12 -16.57 39.63
N TRP A 384 0.80 -17.21 38.66
CA TRP A 384 2.10 -17.83 38.92
C TRP A 384 3.18 -16.80 39.27
N LEU A 385 3.23 -15.67 38.55
CA LEU A 385 4.14 -14.57 38.87
C LEU A 385 3.79 -13.93 40.19
N ALA A 386 2.50 -13.77 40.50
CA ALA A 386 2.02 -13.24 41.77
C ALA A 386 2.51 -14.10 42.93
N ALA A 387 2.36 -15.44 42.83
CA ALA A 387 2.84 -16.38 43.85
C ALA A 387 4.35 -16.29 44.12
N LYS A 388 5.15 -15.91 43.12
CA LYS A 388 6.62 -15.80 43.21
C LYS A 388 7.11 -14.41 43.62
N LEU A 389 6.47 -13.35 43.19
CA LEU A 389 6.98 -12.00 43.33
C LEU A 389 6.32 -11.18 44.43
N ILE A 390 5.05 -11.46 44.76
CA ILE A 390 4.36 -10.78 45.86
C ILE A 390 4.84 -11.41 47.17
N LYS A 391 5.27 -10.60 48.13
CA LYS A 391 5.61 -11.06 49.47
C LYS A 391 4.37 -11.08 50.36
N PRO A 392 4.30 -12.00 51.34
CA PRO A 392 3.29 -11.91 52.39
C PRO A 392 3.33 -10.54 53.06
N HIS A 393 2.19 -9.94 53.30
CA HIS A 393 2.08 -8.67 54.01
C HIS A 393 2.56 -8.85 55.45
N ASP A 394 3.58 -8.09 55.85
CA ASP A 394 3.88 -7.95 57.27
C ASP A 394 2.72 -7.16 57.92
N SER A 395 1.95 -7.84 58.74
CA SER A 395 0.64 -7.44 59.30
C SER A 395 0.64 -6.13 60.11
N ALA A 396 1.78 -5.47 60.25
CA ALA A 396 1.93 -4.31 61.12
C ALA A 396 1.96 -2.92 60.42
N GLN A 397 2.10 -2.83 59.12
CA GLN A 397 2.26 -1.54 58.44
C GLN A 397 1.28 -1.25 57.27
N GLY A 398 0.46 -2.22 56.86
CA GLY A 398 -0.43 -2.08 55.68
C GLY A 398 -1.82 -1.50 55.95
N ALA A 399 -2.28 -1.49 57.17
CA ALA A 399 -3.68 -1.11 57.50
C ALA A 399 -3.93 0.41 57.64
N LEU A 400 -2.94 1.28 57.49
CA LEU A 400 -3.08 2.69 57.89
C LEU A 400 -2.63 3.72 56.81
N GLN A 401 -2.42 3.33 55.59
CA GLN A 401 -2.24 4.34 54.53
C GLN A 401 -3.28 4.18 53.41
N ALA A 402 -4.55 4.35 53.76
CA ALA A 402 -5.50 4.84 52.78
C ALA A 402 -4.94 6.16 52.27
N SER A 403 -4.50 6.18 51.00
CA SER A 403 -3.94 7.37 50.40
C SER A 403 -4.91 8.53 50.58
N LYS A 404 -4.40 9.75 50.82
CA LYS A 404 -5.26 10.94 50.85
C LYS A 404 -6.13 11.04 49.57
N LEU A 405 -5.68 10.41 48.51
CA LEU A 405 -6.37 10.31 47.25
C LEU A 405 -7.60 9.39 47.35
N ASP A 406 -7.51 8.23 48.03
CA ASP A 406 -8.61 7.30 48.23
C ASP A 406 -9.73 7.92 49.09
N ALA A 407 -9.37 8.63 50.15
CA ALA A 407 -10.33 9.34 50.97
C ALA A 407 -11.04 10.47 50.24
N THR A 408 -10.31 11.18 49.34
CA THR A 408 -10.87 12.25 48.54
C THR A 408 -11.80 11.68 47.43
N LEU A 409 -11.41 10.57 46.81
CA LEU A 409 -12.22 9.87 45.83
C LEU A 409 -13.48 9.30 46.45
N ASP A 410 -13.39 8.61 47.60
CA ASP A 410 -14.55 8.06 48.30
C ASP A 410 -15.55 9.18 48.67
N THR A 411 -15.07 10.28 49.21
CA THR A 411 -15.91 11.44 49.54
C THR A 411 -16.58 12.03 48.29
N THR A 412 -15.85 12.15 47.20
CA THR A 412 -16.37 12.69 45.94
C THR A 412 -17.40 11.76 45.32
N PHE A 413 -17.11 10.46 45.24
CA PHE A 413 -18.03 9.45 44.72
C PHE A 413 -19.29 9.33 45.54
N ARG A 414 -19.18 9.32 46.87
CA ARG A 414 -20.35 9.31 47.78
C ARG A 414 -21.22 10.54 47.54
N LYS A 415 -20.62 11.72 47.47
CA LYS A 415 -21.36 12.97 47.22
C LYS A 415 -22.07 12.96 45.87
N LEU A 416 -21.42 12.40 44.82
CA LEU A 416 -21.97 12.32 43.46
C LEU A 416 -23.08 11.27 43.35
N LEU A 417 -22.89 10.08 43.95
CA LEU A 417 -23.78 8.93 43.77
C LEU A 417 -24.96 8.90 44.74
N THR A 418 -24.81 9.43 45.96
CA THR A 418 -25.86 9.39 46.97
C THR A 418 -27.21 9.92 46.47
N PRO A 419 -27.32 11.03 45.71
CA PRO A 419 -28.59 11.51 45.20
C PRO A 419 -29.33 10.52 44.29
N PHE A 420 -28.60 9.63 43.62
CA PHE A 420 -29.16 8.63 42.71
C PHE A 420 -29.45 7.29 43.37
N LEU A 421 -28.74 6.97 44.49
CA LEU A 421 -28.87 5.70 45.21
C LEU A 421 -29.93 5.74 46.30
N ASP A 422 -30.38 6.92 46.74
CA ASP A 422 -31.39 7.06 47.77
C ASP A 422 -32.72 6.42 47.29
N PRO A 423 -33.21 5.39 47.99
CA PRO A 423 -34.45 4.69 47.61
C PRO A 423 -35.71 5.56 47.71
N LEU A 424 -35.72 6.56 48.58
CA LEU A 424 -36.91 7.38 48.87
C LEU A 424 -36.94 8.69 48.07
N LYS A 425 -35.79 9.35 47.86
CA LYS A 425 -35.68 10.66 47.20
C LYS A 425 -34.98 10.60 45.83
N GLY A 426 -34.37 9.48 45.45
CA GLY A 426 -33.58 9.34 44.23
C GLY A 426 -34.36 9.22 42.94
N GLY A 427 -35.68 9.02 42.96
CA GLY A 427 -36.48 8.82 41.74
C GLY A 427 -36.41 10.00 40.75
N ALA A 428 -36.57 11.22 41.25
CA ALA A 428 -36.50 12.42 40.43
C ALA A 428 -35.08 12.67 39.88
N ALA A 429 -34.04 12.36 40.66
CA ALA A 429 -32.65 12.46 40.24
C ALA A 429 -32.31 11.46 39.10
N ARG A 430 -32.77 10.21 39.19
CA ARG A 430 -32.63 9.18 38.15
C ARG A 430 -33.31 9.56 36.86
N VAL A 431 -34.55 10.09 36.94
CA VAL A 431 -35.28 10.56 35.75
C VAL A 431 -34.55 11.76 35.08
N LYS A 432 -34.08 12.72 35.90
CA LYS A 432 -33.27 13.85 35.35
C LYS A 432 -32.00 13.36 34.70
N LEU A 433 -31.29 12.39 35.27
CA LEU A 433 -30.10 11.79 34.67
C LEU A 433 -30.44 11.08 33.36
N ALA A 434 -31.51 10.27 33.36
CA ALA A 434 -31.94 9.57 32.15
C ALA A 434 -32.29 10.57 31.03
N ILE A 435 -33.02 11.64 31.33
CA ILE A 435 -33.33 12.70 30.35
C ILE A 435 -32.04 13.38 29.86
N ALA A 436 -31.12 13.71 30.78
CA ALA A 436 -29.84 14.33 30.39
C ALA A 436 -29.02 13.43 29.49
N VAL A 437 -28.94 12.12 29.76
CA VAL A 437 -28.24 11.14 28.89
C VAL A 437 -28.91 11.04 27.53
N VAL A 438 -30.25 10.95 27.47
CA VAL A 438 -30.99 10.92 26.21
C VAL A 438 -30.75 12.19 25.40
N LEU A 439 -30.83 13.37 26.03
CA LEU A 439 -30.56 14.64 25.36
C LEU A 439 -29.13 14.74 24.83
N LEU A 440 -28.16 14.21 25.59
CA LEU A 440 -26.75 14.17 25.18
C LEU A 440 -26.55 13.25 23.98
N ILE A 441 -27.20 12.08 23.98
CA ILE A 441 -27.17 11.15 22.82
C ILE A 441 -27.82 11.79 21.60
N LEU A 442 -29.01 12.36 21.75
CA LEU A 442 -29.69 13.04 20.65
C LEU A 442 -28.88 14.25 20.14
N GLY A 443 -28.26 15.02 21.03
CA GLY A 443 -27.34 16.09 20.68
C GLY A 443 -26.12 15.59 19.89
N SER A 444 -25.52 14.50 20.32
CA SER A 444 -24.40 13.87 19.60
C SER A 444 -24.80 13.39 18.20
N VAL A 445 -25.94 12.73 18.07
CA VAL A 445 -26.45 12.24 16.77
C VAL A 445 -26.81 13.42 15.86
N SER A 446 -27.35 14.50 16.43
CA SER A 446 -27.70 15.70 15.66
C SER A 446 -26.49 16.37 15.00
N LEU A 447 -25.29 16.28 15.61
CA LEU A 447 -24.05 16.79 15.01
C LEU A 447 -23.73 16.11 13.66
N ALA A 448 -23.99 14.80 13.57
CA ALA A 448 -23.83 14.06 12.31
C ALA A 448 -24.94 14.41 11.30
N TYR A 449 -26.18 14.58 11.77
CA TYR A 449 -27.32 14.96 10.91
C TYR A 449 -27.15 16.34 10.30
N PHE A 450 -26.69 17.33 11.07
CA PHE A 450 -26.39 18.67 10.58
C PHE A 450 -25.05 18.80 9.88
N GLN A 451 -24.35 17.68 9.62
CA GLN A 451 -23.05 17.62 8.96
C GLN A 451 -21.93 18.45 9.63
N LEU A 452 -22.11 18.82 10.91
CA LEU A 452 -21.04 19.44 11.71
C LEU A 452 -19.92 18.45 12.00
N VAL A 453 -20.24 17.15 12.05
CA VAL A 453 -19.29 16.04 12.04
C VAL A 453 -19.48 15.28 10.73
N VAL A 454 -18.47 15.36 9.87
CA VAL A 454 -18.48 14.68 8.56
C VAL A 454 -18.12 13.20 8.76
N LEU A 455 -19.06 12.32 8.42
CA LEU A 455 -18.82 10.89 8.40
C LEU A 455 -17.97 10.54 7.16
N LYS A 456 -16.75 10.07 7.38
CA LYS A 456 -15.82 9.60 6.33
C LYS A 456 -15.43 8.17 6.62
N MET A 457 -15.39 7.36 5.57
CA MET A 457 -15.06 5.94 5.68
C MET A 457 -13.60 5.71 6.09
N LEU A 458 -12.70 6.59 5.66
CA LEU A 458 -11.29 6.55 6.01
C LEU A 458 -10.81 7.94 6.42
N PRO A 459 -10.00 8.05 7.48
CA PRO A 459 -9.35 9.31 7.82
C PRO A 459 -8.38 9.73 6.71
N PHE A 460 -8.18 11.04 6.56
CA PHE A 460 -7.10 11.54 5.71
C PHE A 460 -5.75 11.06 6.27
N ASP A 461 -4.90 10.55 5.39
CA ASP A 461 -3.53 10.22 5.68
C ASP A 461 -2.62 11.28 5.07
N ASN A 462 -1.66 11.78 5.83
CA ASN A 462 -0.63 12.66 5.30
C ASN A 462 0.28 11.83 4.41
N LYS A 463 0.10 11.99 3.10
CA LYS A 463 0.97 11.39 2.08
C LYS A 463 1.95 12.44 1.59
N SER A 464 3.13 11.99 1.20
CA SER A 464 4.15 12.82 0.56
C SER A 464 3.83 13.13 -0.91
N GLU A 465 2.70 12.66 -1.42
CA GLU A 465 2.25 12.89 -2.80
C GLU A 465 0.76 13.22 -2.86
N PHE A 466 0.38 14.07 -3.79
CA PHE A 466 -0.98 14.26 -4.23
C PHE A 466 -1.05 14.18 -5.76
N GLN A 467 -2.22 13.97 -6.30
CA GLN A 467 -2.44 13.79 -7.73
C GLN A 467 -3.48 14.80 -8.23
N VAL A 468 -3.13 15.53 -9.26
CA VAL A 468 -4.04 16.38 -10.03
C VAL A 468 -4.43 15.62 -11.28
N ILE A 469 -5.72 15.51 -11.55
CA ILE A 469 -6.26 14.87 -12.74
C ILE A 469 -6.88 15.93 -13.62
N LEU A 470 -6.44 15.97 -14.87
CA LEU A 470 -6.97 16.84 -15.92
C LEU A 470 -7.77 15.99 -16.90
N ASP A 471 -9.02 16.37 -17.14
CA ASP A 471 -9.88 15.81 -18.17
C ASP A 471 -10.15 16.90 -19.21
N MET A 472 -9.71 16.69 -20.44
CA MET A 472 -9.93 17.60 -21.56
C MET A 472 -11.15 17.13 -22.38
N PRO A 473 -11.76 18.00 -23.18
CA PRO A 473 -12.84 17.63 -24.10
C PRO A 473 -12.39 16.54 -25.09
N ILE A 474 -13.30 15.63 -25.42
CA ILE A 474 -13.02 14.55 -26.40
C ILE A 474 -12.54 15.14 -27.73
N GLY A 475 -11.46 14.60 -28.25
CA GLY A 475 -10.82 15.05 -29.50
C GLY A 475 -9.76 16.14 -29.31
N THR A 476 -9.40 16.47 -28.07
CA THR A 476 -8.29 17.39 -27.78
C THR A 476 -6.95 16.71 -28.19
N PRO A 477 -6.11 17.38 -28.98
CA PRO A 477 -4.80 16.83 -29.35
C PRO A 477 -3.85 16.80 -28.16
N LEU A 478 -2.88 15.88 -28.21
CA LEU A 478 -1.90 15.64 -27.14
C LEU A 478 -1.12 16.91 -26.75
N GLU A 479 -0.79 17.74 -27.72
CA GLU A 479 -0.03 18.98 -27.55
C GLU A 479 -0.81 20.00 -26.74
N GLU A 480 -2.12 20.08 -26.94
CA GLU A 480 -2.97 21.00 -26.20
C GLU A 480 -3.15 20.56 -24.73
N THR A 481 -3.34 19.27 -24.51
CA THR A 481 -3.36 18.71 -23.16
C THR A 481 -2.01 18.94 -22.45
N ALA A 482 -0.90 18.74 -23.16
CA ALA A 482 0.44 19.02 -22.64
C ALA A 482 0.63 20.52 -22.32
N ARG A 483 0.09 21.43 -23.12
CA ARG A 483 0.15 22.87 -22.86
C ARG A 483 -0.56 23.22 -21.55
N VAL A 484 -1.78 22.74 -21.36
CA VAL A 484 -2.54 23.00 -20.14
C VAL A 484 -1.86 22.39 -18.91
N LEU A 485 -1.31 21.18 -19.04
CA LEU A 485 -0.56 20.55 -17.94
C LEU A 485 0.69 21.36 -17.56
N ARG A 486 1.37 22.00 -18.52
CA ARG A 486 2.50 22.89 -18.22
C ARG A 486 2.07 24.16 -17.50
N GLU A 487 0.93 24.73 -17.84
CA GLU A 487 0.37 25.88 -17.10
C GLU A 487 0.10 25.49 -15.63
N ILE A 488 -0.54 24.33 -15.41
CA ILE A 488 -0.77 23.79 -14.05
C ILE A 488 0.56 23.54 -13.33
N GLY A 489 1.56 22.98 -14.06
CA GLY A 489 2.89 22.73 -13.54
C GLY A 489 3.60 24.01 -13.08
N GLY A 490 3.48 25.09 -13.86
CA GLY A 490 4.00 26.40 -13.51
C GLY A 490 3.42 26.98 -12.21
N GLU A 491 2.13 26.79 -11.98
CA GLU A 491 1.48 27.16 -10.71
C GLU A 491 1.94 26.27 -9.56
N LEU A 492 2.05 24.95 -9.78
CA LEU A 492 2.53 24.01 -8.76
C LEU A 492 3.97 24.30 -8.34
N ALA A 493 4.82 24.71 -9.26
CA ALA A 493 6.21 25.06 -8.96
C ALA A 493 6.35 26.26 -8.02
N GLN A 494 5.33 27.11 -7.90
CA GLN A 494 5.31 28.27 -7.00
C GLN A 494 4.85 27.90 -5.57
N VAL A 495 4.27 26.72 -5.37
CA VAL A 495 3.82 26.27 -4.05
C VAL A 495 5.02 25.78 -3.25
N ASP A 496 5.27 26.38 -2.07
CA ASP A 496 6.45 26.09 -1.27
C ASP A 496 6.57 24.65 -0.79
N ASP A 497 5.44 23.99 -0.54
CA ASP A 497 5.38 22.60 -0.08
C ASP A 497 5.62 21.57 -1.20
N VAL A 498 5.63 22.01 -2.48
CA VAL A 498 5.89 21.15 -3.64
C VAL A 498 7.39 21.16 -3.94
N VAL A 499 8.04 20.03 -3.71
CA VAL A 499 9.48 19.85 -3.98
C VAL A 499 9.71 19.61 -5.48
N ASN A 500 8.90 18.73 -6.08
CA ASN A 500 8.91 18.41 -7.50
C ASN A 500 7.54 17.87 -7.92
N TYR A 501 7.30 17.83 -9.21
CA TYR A 501 6.14 17.19 -9.80
C TYR A 501 6.51 16.41 -11.05
N GLN A 502 5.69 15.43 -11.40
CA GLN A 502 5.77 14.72 -12.67
C GLN A 502 4.45 14.90 -13.39
N ALA A 503 4.51 15.24 -14.66
CA ALA A 503 3.33 15.36 -15.49
C ALA A 503 3.34 14.29 -16.58
N TYR A 504 2.15 13.78 -16.90
CA TYR A 504 1.93 12.71 -17.86
C TYR A 504 0.75 13.09 -18.76
N ALA A 505 0.98 13.22 -20.06
CA ALA A 505 -0.04 13.49 -21.06
C ALA A 505 -0.21 12.28 -21.98
N GLY A 506 -1.44 11.89 -22.29
CA GLY A 506 -1.76 10.75 -23.12
C GLY A 506 -1.50 9.38 -22.48
N THR A 507 -1.14 9.35 -21.20
CA THR A 507 -0.87 8.13 -20.45
C THR A 507 -1.17 8.31 -18.96
N ALA A 508 -1.44 7.19 -18.28
CA ALA A 508 -1.63 7.22 -16.84
C ALA A 508 -0.29 7.42 -16.11
N SER A 509 -0.31 8.23 -15.05
CA SER A 509 0.80 8.30 -14.09
C SER A 509 0.95 6.97 -13.32
N PRO A 510 2.07 6.73 -12.63
CA PRO A 510 2.18 5.62 -11.69
C PRO A 510 0.99 5.61 -10.72
N ILE A 511 0.15 4.56 -10.80
CA ILE A 511 -1.09 4.51 -10.03
C ILE A 511 -0.80 4.47 -8.53
N ASN A 512 -1.63 5.16 -7.76
CA ASN A 512 -1.72 5.02 -6.31
C ASN A 512 -3.00 4.25 -5.93
N PHE A 513 -3.26 4.07 -4.66
CA PHE A 513 -4.46 3.36 -4.21
C PHE A 513 -5.76 4.02 -4.72
N ASN A 514 -5.86 5.35 -4.68
CA ASN A 514 -7.01 6.07 -5.21
C ASN A 514 -7.14 5.89 -6.72
N GLY A 515 -6.02 5.93 -7.43
CA GLY A 515 -5.97 5.67 -8.88
C GLY A 515 -6.41 4.24 -9.23
N LEU A 516 -6.10 3.26 -8.37
CA LEU A 516 -6.59 1.89 -8.53
C LEU A 516 -8.12 1.84 -8.36
N VAL A 517 -8.66 2.39 -7.28
CA VAL A 517 -10.10 2.38 -6.98
C VAL A 517 -10.91 3.16 -8.02
N ARG A 518 -10.39 4.29 -8.48
CA ARG A 518 -11.03 5.16 -9.49
C ARG A 518 -10.69 4.78 -10.93
N GLN A 519 -9.93 3.71 -11.14
CA GLN A 519 -9.53 3.18 -12.45
C GLN A 519 -8.75 4.19 -13.32
N TYR A 520 -7.97 5.09 -12.72
CA TYR A 520 -7.17 6.07 -13.47
C TYR A 520 -6.10 5.46 -14.36
N TYR A 521 -5.75 4.18 -14.14
CA TYR A 521 -4.84 3.41 -15.01
C TYR A 521 -5.41 3.13 -16.41
N LEU A 522 -6.71 3.35 -16.62
CA LEU A 522 -7.34 3.21 -17.94
C LEU A 522 -7.18 4.46 -18.81
N ARG A 523 -6.65 5.55 -18.27
CA ARG A 523 -6.39 6.78 -19.02
C ARG A 523 -5.22 6.59 -19.93
N ALA A 524 -5.48 6.43 -21.22
CA ALA A 524 -4.48 6.22 -22.25
C ALA A 524 -4.76 7.07 -23.51
N ALA A 525 -5.73 7.98 -23.43
CA ALA A 525 -6.09 8.90 -24.49
C ALA A 525 -5.47 10.29 -24.28
N PRO A 526 -5.27 11.08 -25.33
CA PRO A 526 -4.71 12.43 -25.24
C PRO A 526 -5.54 13.41 -24.42
N GLU A 527 -6.88 13.24 -24.41
CA GLU A 527 -7.86 14.04 -23.67
C GLU A 527 -7.97 13.72 -22.18
#